data_a34dd2bc6711b9962df3d4845bdcc0e6
#
_entry.id   a34dd2bc6711b9962df3d4845bdcc0e6
#
_cell.length_a   1.000
_cell.length_b   1.000
_cell.length_c   1.000
_cell.angle_alpha   90.00
_cell.angle_beta   90.00
_cell.angle_gamma   90.00
#
_symmetry.space_group_name_H-M   'P 1'
#
loop_
_entity.id
_entity.type
_entity.pdbx_description
1 polymer ?
#
loop_
_entity_poly.entity_id
_entity_poly.type
_entity_poly.pdbx_seq_one_letter_code
_entity_poly.pdbx_strand_id
1 'polypeptide(L)'
;MRRYSLLKTAVAGVACTALTVTGCAATQSRIQTPEGGYSLAVGEPDHLTPGRTVVSMDQIHALFAPLATVSDSGKLSYVQARSVTSRDSRHWTVRLRHGWTFHNGEPVTARSYADSWNRAAYGPNAWPTNGQLSGIEGFAALNPAKGKPKKKRLSGVRVTGRYTLKVTLAAPDSQFPYQLTDNQGAFFPLPKSAFTDPAAYDRKPVGNGPFRMTKAWERNRGATVTAYRDYRGPKPAATGITFKSYTDLGTAYTDALAGNTDVLAAPVDKLGQVGRDFPGRVHRYEAPSMEMLSLPLYDKRYRDPDLRRALSLAINRKAVDKAMTGGLNTPASSLVPPAEVGAETGVCDECRYDPERARKLLKKAGGWHGPMVLTYPGGQGLDDLYQALANQLRQNLGIDGARAQATADWAEFSEKVIGKKVTGPFYGHWGALYPSMQNTLRGIYTKTGDCFTCSFYSHPDVDKLLSRADSSTSPGRAARLYNDAQKRILKDFPTIPLFYGSYVYVSTERVSGASIGPFGLRLAGIGVEP
;
A
#
# COMPACT_ATOMS: atom_id res chain seq x y z
N MET A 1 -61.70 43.28 44.53
CA MET A 1 -62.53 42.86 45.69
C MET A 1 -62.04 41.48 46.14
N ARG A 2 -61.62 41.43 47.43
CA ARG A 2 -61.70 40.28 48.35
C ARG A 2 -61.13 38.92 47.90
N ARG A 3 -60.32 38.16 48.67
CA ARG A 3 -59.95 38.21 50.11
C ARG A 3 -58.71 37.36 50.30
N TYR A 4 -57.83 37.76 51.18
CA TYR A 4 -56.80 36.97 51.87
C TYR A 4 -57.36 35.75 52.61
N SER A 5 -56.64 34.65 52.69
CA SER A 5 -56.66 33.78 53.85
C SER A 5 -55.28 33.09 54.00
N LEU A 6 -54.64 33.41 55.08
CA LEU A 6 -53.53 32.71 55.68
C LEU A 6 -54.01 31.40 56.33
N LEU A 7 -53.22 30.34 56.27
CA LEU A 7 -52.94 29.50 57.46
C LEU A 7 -51.92 28.40 57.25
N LYS A 8 -50.87 28.51 58.01
CA LYS A 8 -50.25 27.52 58.93
C LYS A 8 -49.22 26.53 58.32
N THR A 9 -48.01 26.81 58.75
CA THR A 9 -46.83 26.00 58.93
C THR A 9 -47.10 24.59 59.46
N ALA A 10 -46.61 23.57 58.76
CA ALA A 10 -46.27 22.28 59.34
C ALA A 10 -44.88 21.87 58.88
N VAL A 11 -43.95 21.84 59.82
CA VAL A 11 -42.59 21.29 59.62
C VAL A 11 -42.72 19.77 59.60
N ALA A 12 -42.39 19.16 58.48
CA ALA A 12 -42.19 17.71 58.41
C ALA A 12 -40.76 17.47 57.94
N GLY A 13 -39.98 16.86 58.85
CA GLY A 13 -38.59 16.48 58.59
C GLY A 13 -38.49 15.47 57.40
N VAL A 14 -37.73 15.83 56.42
CA VAL A 14 -37.37 14.92 55.33
C VAL A 14 -36.04 14.25 55.68
N ALA A 15 -36.11 12.98 56.04
CA ALA A 15 -34.94 12.11 56.13
C ALA A 15 -34.34 11.95 54.70
N CYS A 16 -33.14 12.50 54.50
CA CYS A 16 -32.34 12.24 53.30
C CYS A 16 -31.87 10.78 53.29
N THR A 17 -32.60 9.91 52.66
CA THR A 17 -32.09 8.59 52.19
C THR A 17 -31.15 8.85 51.03
N ALA A 18 -29.84 8.77 51.27
CA ALA A 18 -28.82 8.74 50.21
C ALA A 18 -28.98 7.45 49.42
N LEU A 19 -29.65 7.53 48.28
CA LEU A 19 -29.58 6.50 47.23
C LEU A 19 -28.17 6.56 46.63
N THR A 20 -27.30 5.66 47.06
CA THR A 20 -26.08 5.32 46.35
C THR A 20 -26.47 4.70 45.01
N VAL A 21 -26.54 5.50 43.96
CA VAL A 21 -26.57 5.01 42.57
C VAL A 21 -25.20 4.40 42.34
N THR A 22 -25.06 3.10 42.60
CA THR A 22 -23.97 2.28 42.06
C THR A 22 -24.20 2.22 40.55
N GLY A 23 -23.68 3.23 39.87
CA GLY A 23 -23.52 3.19 38.43
C GLY A 23 -22.62 1.99 38.09
N CYS A 24 -23.19 0.88 37.63
CA CYS A 24 -22.47 -0.09 36.84
C CYS A 24 -21.99 0.63 35.59
N ALA A 25 -20.90 1.38 35.68
CA ALA A 25 -20.06 1.67 34.56
C ALA A 25 -19.63 0.28 34.04
N ALA A 26 -20.27 -0.20 33.00
CA ALA A 26 -19.76 -1.31 32.23
C ALA A 26 -18.35 -0.88 31.80
N THR A 27 -17.36 -1.31 32.56
CA THR A 27 -15.96 -1.20 32.21
C THR A 27 -15.82 -1.98 30.92
N GLN A 28 -15.94 -1.29 29.78
CA GLN A 28 -15.54 -1.89 28.50
C GLN A 28 -14.12 -2.36 28.69
N SER A 29 -13.94 -3.67 28.88
CA SER A 29 -12.62 -4.26 29.09
C SER A 29 -11.75 -3.89 27.90
N ARG A 30 -10.84 -2.96 28.09
CA ARG A 30 -9.82 -2.62 27.07
C ARG A 30 -9.06 -3.90 26.75
N ILE A 31 -8.80 -4.15 25.46
CA ILE A 31 -7.91 -5.24 25.09
C ILE A 31 -6.55 -4.94 25.72
N GLN A 32 -6.10 -5.83 26.62
CA GLN A 32 -4.86 -5.61 27.36
C GLN A 32 -3.67 -6.03 26.50
N THR A 33 -2.65 -5.19 26.50
CA THR A 33 -1.36 -5.52 25.89
C THR A 33 -0.65 -6.54 26.80
N PRO A 34 -0.10 -7.65 26.26
CA PRO A 34 0.66 -8.60 27.04
C PRO A 34 1.85 -7.93 27.76
N GLU A 35 2.23 -8.42 28.91
CA GLU A 35 3.48 -8.01 29.55
C GLU A 35 4.66 -8.26 28.61
N GLY A 36 5.55 -7.26 28.43
CA GLY A 36 6.60 -7.29 27.42
C GLY A 36 6.12 -7.20 25.96
N GLY A 37 4.84 -6.86 25.76
CA GLY A 37 4.26 -6.58 24.45
C GLY A 37 4.03 -5.09 24.21
N TYR A 38 3.73 -4.72 22.97
CA TYR A 38 3.42 -3.35 22.57
C TYR A 38 2.07 -3.24 21.86
N SER A 39 1.54 -2.03 21.77
CA SER A 39 0.31 -1.72 21.04
C SER A 39 0.62 -1.02 19.71
N LEU A 40 -0.14 -1.39 18.66
CA LEU A 40 -0.06 -0.81 17.33
C LEU A 40 -1.44 -0.34 16.91
N ALA A 41 -1.56 0.94 16.57
CA ALA A 41 -2.78 1.48 15.98
C ALA A 41 -2.91 1.00 14.53
N VAL A 42 -4.07 0.47 14.19
CA VAL A 42 -4.40 -0.03 12.85
C VAL A 42 -5.84 0.34 12.49
N GLY A 43 -6.17 0.32 11.19
CA GLY A 43 -7.56 0.38 10.74
C GLY A 43 -8.31 -0.92 11.04
N GLU A 44 -9.65 -0.86 10.98
CA GLU A 44 -10.47 -2.06 11.00
C GLU A 44 -10.19 -2.92 9.76
N PRO A 45 -9.81 -4.19 9.92
CA PRO A 45 -9.53 -5.04 8.77
C PRO A 45 -10.83 -5.39 8.02
N ASP A 46 -10.78 -5.27 6.70
CA ASP A 46 -11.80 -5.85 5.83
C ASP A 46 -11.71 -7.38 5.84
N HIS A 47 -10.50 -7.90 5.82
CA HIS A 47 -10.16 -9.32 5.92
C HIS A 47 -8.82 -9.52 6.62
N LEU A 48 -8.64 -10.69 7.26
CA LEU A 48 -7.37 -11.14 7.82
C LEU A 48 -6.78 -12.36 7.08
N THR A 49 -7.43 -12.80 6.02
CA THR A 49 -6.92 -13.84 5.12
C THR A 49 -6.00 -13.19 4.09
N PRO A 50 -4.72 -13.58 3.97
CA PRO A 50 -3.81 -13.02 2.98
C PRO A 50 -4.35 -13.20 1.56
N GLY A 51 -4.19 -12.19 0.73
CA GLY A 51 -4.74 -12.12 -0.62
C GLY A 51 -6.22 -11.71 -0.71
N ARG A 52 -6.97 -11.71 0.39
CA ARG A 52 -8.33 -11.16 0.45
C ARG A 52 -8.37 -9.70 0.87
N THR A 53 -7.29 -9.16 1.35
CA THR A 53 -7.14 -7.77 1.78
C THR A 53 -5.99 -7.09 1.05
N VAL A 54 -6.08 -5.76 0.94
CA VAL A 54 -5.00 -4.88 0.48
C VAL A 54 -4.74 -3.73 1.46
N VAL A 55 -5.46 -3.71 2.59
CA VAL A 55 -5.39 -2.62 3.59
C VAL A 55 -4.89 -3.08 4.97
N SER A 56 -5.04 -4.36 5.32
CA SER A 56 -4.70 -4.89 6.66
C SER A 56 -3.29 -5.50 6.72
N MET A 57 -2.30 -4.81 6.10
CA MET A 57 -1.00 -5.44 5.86
C MET A 57 -0.16 -5.64 7.11
N ASP A 58 -0.23 -4.75 8.10
CA ASP A 58 0.49 -4.95 9.37
C ASP A 58 0.01 -6.22 10.09
N GLN A 59 -1.31 -6.47 10.09
CA GLN A 59 -1.88 -7.69 10.66
C GLN A 59 -1.44 -8.93 9.87
N ILE A 60 -1.46 -8.85 8.52
CA ILE A 60 -1.02 -9.95 7.66
C ILE A 60 0.47 -10.25 7.89
N HIS A 61 1.34 -9.25 7.93
CA HIS A 61 2.78 -9.44 8.12
C HIS A 61 3.14 -9.94 9.53
N ALA A 62 2.32 -9.66 10.55
CA ALA A 62 2.47 -10.27 11.86
C ALA A 62 2.14 -11.78 11.84
N LEU A 63 1.10 -12.16 11.11
CA LEU A 63 0.52 -13.50 11.17
C LEU A 63 1.09 -14.46 10.13
N PHE A 64 1.65 -13.95 9.03
CA PHE A 64 2.13 -14.76 7.92
C PHE A 64 3.56 -14.43 7.53
N ALA A 65 4.26 -15.40 6.97
CA ALA A 65 5.60 -15.26 6.44
C ALA A 65 5.62 -15.57 4.94
N PRO A 66 6.31 -14.75 4.11
CA PRO A 66 6.39 -14.94 2.66
C PRO A 66 7.40 -16.02 2.25
N LEU A 67 7.43 -16.33 0.94
CA LEU A 67 8.50 -17.17 0.36
C LEU A 67 9.84 -16.45 0.35
N ALA A 68 9.83 -15.15 0.09
CA ALA A 68 11.01 -14.32 -0.03
C ALA A 68 10.76 -12.93 0.59
N THR A 69 11.83 -12.19 0.82
CA THR A 69 11.83 -10.80 1.25
C THR A 69 12.98 -10.05 0.59
N VAL A 70 13.01 -8.73 0.73
CA VAL A 70 14.13 -7.90 0.29
C VAL A 70 14.68 -7.07 1.44
N SER A 71 15.99 -6.83 1.42
CA SER A 71 16.64 -5.87 2.32
C SER A 71 16.35 -4.43 1.88
N ASP A 72 16.75 -3.45 2.70
CA ASP A 72 16.65 -2.02 2.36
C ASP A 72 17.45 -1.65 1.10
N SER A 73 18.49 -2.40 0.77
CA SER A 73 19.25 -2.27 -0.48
C SER A 73 18.62 -3.02 -1.66
N GLY A 74 17.41 -3.55 -1.52
CA GLY A 74 16.71 -4.32 -2.56
C GLY A 74 17.26 -5.73 -2.78
N LYS A 75 18.20 -6.22 -1.95
CA LYS A 75 18.74 -7.58 -2.09
C LYS A 75 17.70 -8.63 -1.71
N LEU A 76 17.36 -9.50 -2.66
CA LEU A 76 16.43 -10.61 -2.46
C LEU A 76 17.00 -11.64 -1.47
N SER A 77 16.16 -12.07 -0.53
CA SER A 77 16.46 -13.12 0.45
C SER A 77 15.28 -14.08 0.56
N TYR A 78 15.56 -15.37 0.74
CA TYR A 78 14.53 -16.40 0.87
C TYR A 78 14.19 -16.67 2.34
N VAL A 79 12.92 -16.55 2.67
CA VAL A 79 12.37 -16.82 4.01
C VAL A 79 11.94 -18.29 4.09
N GLN A 80 10.80 -18.65 3.52
CA GLN A 80 10.32 -20.03 3.48
C GLN A 80 10.81 -20.80 2.25
N ALA A 81 11.13 -20.12 1.15
CA ALA A 81 11.84 -20.77 0.08
C ALA A 81 13.29 -21.07 0.50
N ARG A 82 13.79 -22.23 0.09
CA ARG A 82 15.23 -22.55 0.09
C ARG A 82 15.89 -22.03 -1.19
N SER A 83 15.18 -22.16 -2.31
CA SER A 83 15.63 -21.66 -3.61
C SER A 83 14.45 -21.44 -4.56
N VAL A 84 14.61 -20.47 -5.45
CA VAL A 84 13.72 -20.21 -6.59
C VAL A 84 14.61 -20.10 -7.82
N THR A 85 14.51 -21.05 -8.74
CA THR A 85 15.47 -21.17 -9.88
C THR A 85 14.75 -21.44 -11.19
N SER A 86 15.28 -20.84 -12.26
CA SER A 86 14.87 -21.07 -13.63
C SER A 86 16.08 -20.97 -14.56
N ARG A 87 16.03 -21.61 -15.72
CA ARG A 87 17.03 -21.48 -16.79
C ARG A 87 16.56 -20.55 -17.92
N ASP A 88 15.26 -20.34 -18.02
CA ASP A 88 14.61 -19.64 -19.14
C ASP A 88 13.64 -18.54 -18.67
N SER A 89 13.62 -18.24 -17.37
CA SER A 89 12.71 -17.28 -16.74
C SER A 89 11.21 -17.60 -16.90
N ARG A 90 10.87 -18.76 -17.46
CA ARG A 90 9.49 -19.21 -17.66
C ARG A 90 9.14 -20.42 -16.79
N HIS A 91 10.05 -21.39 -16.71
CA HIS A 91 9.86 -22.62 -15.93
C HIS A 91 10.64 -22.52 -14.63
N TRP A 92 9.93 -22.25 -13.53
CA TRP A 92 10.51 -22.03 -12.22
C TRP A 92 10.38 -23.26 -11.33
N THR A 93 11.39 -23.50 -10.51
CA THR A 93 11.36 -24.49 -9.42
C THR A 93 11.51 -23.78 -8.10
N VAL A 94 10.47 -23.83 -7.27
CA VAL A 94 10.46 -23.32 -5.89
C VAL A 94 10.68 -24.51 -4.95
N ARG A 95 11.79 -24.52 -4.22
CA ARG A 95 12.06 -25.49 -3.16
C ARG A 95 11.87 -24.82 -1.81
N LEU A 96 11.09 -25.43 -0.93
CA LEU A 96 10.80 -24.91 0.39
C LEU A 96 11.84 -25.40 1.41
N ARG A 97 12.04 -24.63 2.47
CA ARG A 97 12.73 -25.06 3.68
C ARG A 97 11.86 -26.04 4.44
N HIS A 98 12.46 -27.03 5.09
CA HIS A 98 11.76 -28.00 5.91
C HIS A 98 11.51 -27.45 7.32
N GLY A 99 10.56 -28.04 8.03
CA GLY A 99 10.29 -27.78 9.45
C GLY A 99 9.48 -26.51 9.76
N TRP A 100 9.00 -25.80 8.74
CA TRP A 100 8.04 -24.71 8.95
C TRP A 100 6.64 -25.27 9.21
N THR A 101 5.96 -24.67 10.19
CA THR A 101 4.59 -25.04 10.58
C THR A 101 3.70 -23.80 10.61
N PHE A 102 2.43 -24.03 10.40
CA PHE A 102 1.40 -23.08 10.80
C PHE A 102 1.23 -23.06 12.32
N HIS A 103 0.56 -22.05 12.84
CA HIS A 103 0.33 -21.83 14.26
C HIS A 103 -0.43 -22.97 14.97
N ASN A 104 -1.11 -23.83 14.23
CA ASN A 104 -1.79 -25.04 14.71
C ASN A 104 -0.94 -26.31 14.61
N GLY A 105 0.35 -26.18 14.24
CA GLY A 105 1.26 -27.31 14.07
C GLY A 105 1.20 -28.01 12.71
N GLU A 106 0.24 -27.66 11.83
CA GLU A 106 0.18 -28.20 10.46
C GLU A 106 1.46 -27.80 9.70
N PRO A 107 2.13 -28.75 8.98
CA PRO A 107 3.34 -28.42 8.25
C PRO A 107 3.05 -27.52 7.03
N VAL A 108 3.90 -26.53 6.81
CA VAL A 108 3.89 -25.73 5.57
C VAL A 108 4.55 -26.54 4.46
N THR A 109 3.80 -26.80 3.40
CA THR A 109 4.21 -27.65 2.29
C THR A 109 3.97 -26.99 0.95
N ALA A 110 4.47 -27.58 -0.14
CA ALA A 110 4.19 -27.13 -1.50
C ALA A 110 2.68 -27.09 -1.81
N ARG A 111 1.89 -27.98 -1.21
CA ARG A 111 0.44 -28.00 -1.35
C ARG A 111 -0.23 -26.78 -0.70
N SER A 112 0.28 -26.33 0.45
CA SER A 112 -0.24 -25.13 1.14
C SER A 112 -0.18 -23.88 0.24
N TYR A 113 0.89 -23.77 -0.56
CA TYR A 113 1.04 -22.72 -1.56
C TYR A 113 0.14 -22.94 -2.79
N ALA A 114 0.19 -24.16 -3.36
CA ALA A 114 -0.59 -24.45 -4.56
C ALA A 114 -2.09 -24.26 -4.36
N ASP A 115 -2.63 -24.69 -3.20
CA ASP A 115 -4.06 -24.56 -2.91
C ASP A 115 -4.44 -23.09 -2.62
N SER A 116 -3.57 -22.33 -1.93
CA SER A 116 -3.73 -20.88 -1.72
C SER A 116 -3.76 -20.12 -3.05
N TRP A 117 -2.74 -20.32 -3.90
CA TRP A 117 -2.64 -19.63 -5.19
C TRP A 117 -3.81 -19.95 -6.14
N ASN A 118 -4.26 -21.20 -6.18
CA ASN A 118 -5.44 -21.57 -6.94
C ASN A 118 -6.72 -20.89 -6.41
N ARG A 119 -6.81 -20.70 -5.09
CA ARG A 119 -7.94 -20.00 -4.46
C ARG A 119 -7.96 -18.52 -4.82
N ALA A 120 -6.79 -17.85 -4.73
CA ALA A 120 -6.65 -16.44 -5.07
C ALA A 120 -6.84 -16.21 -6.59
N ALA A 121 -6.31 -17.09 -7.43
CA ALA A 121 -6.41 -16.97 -8.89
C ALA A 121 -7.81 -17.26 -9.46
N TYR A 122 -8.71 -17.90 -8.70
CA TYR A 122 -10.04 -18.27 -9.20
C TYR A 122 -10.98 -17.07 -9.19
N GLY A 123 -11.28 -16.50 -10.37
CA GLY A 123 -12.03 -15.26 -10.56
C GLY A 123 -13.35 -15.16 -9.77
N PRO A 124 -14.20 -16.22 -9.72
CA PRO A 124 -15.42 -16.15 -8.94
C PRO A 124 -15.26 -15.94 -7.42
N ASN A 125 -14.06 -16.09 -6.88
CA ASN A 125 -13.78 -15.74 -5.48
C ASN A 125 -13.64 -14.24 -5.27
N ALA A 126 -13.45 -13.44 -6.32
CA ALA A 126 -13.33 -11.99 -6.32
C ALA A 126 -12.27 -11.45 -5.31
N TRP A 127 -11.15 -12.14 -5.16
CA TRP A 127 -10.08 -11.65 -4.30
C TRP A 127 -9.39 -10.44 -4.94
N PRO A 128 -9.15 -9.35 -4.21
CA PRO A 128 -8.56 -8.13 -4.77
C PRO A 128 -7.15 -8.36 -5.33
N THR A 129 -6.41 -9.34 -4.81
CA THR A 129 -5.06 -9.69 -5.28
C THR A 129 -5.06 -10.70 -6.44
N ASN A 130 -6.22 -11.09 -6.97
CA ASN A 130 -6.35 -12.07 -8.06
C ASN A 130 -5.40 -11.76 -9.23
N GLY A 131 -5.36 -10.51 -9.67
CA GLY A 131 -4.54 -10.05 -10.80
C GLY A 131 -3.03 -10.27 -10.62
N GLN A 132 -2.52 -10.39 -9.41
CA GLN A 132 -1.09 -10.63 -9.15
C GLN A 132 -0.63 -12.02 -9.64
N LEU A 133 -1.55 -12.96 -9.79
CA LEU A 133 -1.29 -14.30 -10.30
C LEU A 133 -1.43 -14.41 -11.84
N SER A 134 -1.72 -13.29 -12.53
CA SER A 134 -2.00 -13.26 -13.98
C SER A 134 -0.83 -13.75 -14.84
N GLY A 135 0.40 -13.62 -14.37
CA GLY A 135 1.59 -14.13 -15.03
C GLY A 135 1.72 -15.66 -15.03
N ILE A 136 0.92 -16.40 -14.24
CA ILE A 136 1.01 -17.86 -14.17
C ILE A 136 0.14 -18.50 -15.28
N GLU A 137 0.68 -19.51 -15.96
CA GLU A 137 -0.02 -20.24 -17.02
C GLU A 137 -1.35 -20.82 -16.50
N GLY A 138 -2.41 -20.61 -17.29
CA GLY A 138 -3.76 -21.05 -16.95
C GLY A 138 -4.61 -20.01 -16.22
N PHE A 139 -4.07 -18.86 -15.85
CA PHE A 139 -4.83 -17.80 -15.17
C PHE A 139 -6.04 -17.31 -15.99
N ALA A 140 -5.88 -17.08 -17.29
CA ALA A 140 -6.97 -16.65 -18.17
C ALA A 140 -8.14 -17.66 -18.22
N ALA A 141 -7.86 -18.96 -18.06
CA ALA A 141 -8.90 -19.98 -17.98
C ALA A 141 -9.71 -19.94 -16.68
N LEU A 142 -9.16 -19.34 -15.62
CA LEU A 142 -9.82 -19.11 -14.34
C LEU A 142 -10.53 -17.74 -14.31
N ASN A 143 -10.21 -16.87 -15.27
CA ASN A 143 -10.71 -15.48 -15.36
C ASN A 143 -11.17 -15.18 -16.81
N PRO A 144 -12.13 -15.92 -17.36
CA PRO A 144 -12.61 -15.68 -18.72
C PRO A 144 -13.34 -14.33 -18.80
N ALA A 145 -13.15 -13.58 -19.88
CA ALA A 145 -13.81 -12.31 -20.12
C ALA A 145 -15.35 -12.43 -20.18
N LYS A 146 -15.86 -13.63 -20.53
CA LYS A 146 -17.31 -13.93 -20.57
C LYS A 146 -17.57 -15.33 -20.01
N GLY A 147 -18.66 -15.48 -19.28
CA GLY A 147 -19.11 -16.76 -18.74
C GLY A 147 -18.36 -17.20 -17.48
N LYS A 148 -18.63 -18.44 -17.04
CA LYS A 148 -17.98 -19.02 -15.85
C LYS A 148 -16.73 -19.79 -16.23
N PRO A 149 -15.67 -19.79 -15.39
CA PRO A 149 -14.48 -20.58 -15.67
C PRO A 149 -14.78 -22.08 -15.66
N LYS A 150 -14.26 -22.80 -16.66
CA LYS A 150 -14.35 -24.27 -16.77
C LYS A 150 -13.27 -24.99 -15.94
N LYS A 151 -12.26 -24.28 -15.49
CA LYS A 151 -11.16 -24.78 -14.66
C LYS A 151 -11.18 -24.12 -13.30
N LYS A 152 -10.63 -24.79 -12.30
CA LYS A 152 -10.52 -24.29 -10.90
C LYS A 152 -9.07 -24.20 -10.43
N ARG A 153 -8.11 -24.57 -11.26
CA ARG A 153 -6.69 -24.63 -10.92
C ARG A 153 -5.85 -24.09 -12.07
N LEU A 154 -4.79 -23.37 -11.70
CA LEU A 154 -3.74 -22.90 -12.60
C LEU A 154 -3.03 -24.12 -13.22
N SER A 155 -2.93 -24.19 -14.54
CA SER A 155 -2.18 -25.25 -15.23
C SER A 155 -0.68 -25.15 -14.97
N GLY A 156 -0.19 -23.93 -14.74
CA GLY A 156 1.21 -23.63 -14.47
C GLY A 156 1.67 -23.93 -13.04
N VAL A 157 0.80 -24.38 -12.10
CA VAL A 157 1.22 -24.69 -10.73
C VAL A 157 1.16 -26.19 -10.48
N ARG A 158 2.29 -26.83 -10.24
CA ARG A 158 2.41 -28.28 -10.02
C ARG A 158 3.22 -28.61 -8.77
N VAL A 159 2.62 -29.35 -7.86
CA VAL A 159 3.30 -29.96 -6.70
C VAL A 159 4.02 -31.21 -7.19
N THR A 160 5.35 -31.22 -7.15
CA THR A 160 6.19 -32.35 -7.59
C THR A 160 6.86 -33.10 -6.44
N GLY A 161 6.72 -32.59 -5.23
CA GLY A 161 7.17 -33.20 -3.99
C GLY A 161 6.61 -32.44 -2.79
N ARG A 162 6.73 -33.00 -1.59
CA ARG A 162 6.19 -32.38 -0.37
C ARG A 162 6.65 -30.93 -0.17
N TYR A 163 7.86 -30.60 -0.63
CA TYR A 163 8.50 -29.29 -0.47
C TYR A 163 8.98 -28.71 -1.80
N THR A 164 8.37 -29.13 -2.92
CA THR A 164 8.75 -28.65 -4.24
C THR A 164 7.54 -28.31 -5.09
N LEU A 165 7.50 -27.06 -5.53
CA LEU A 165 6.58 -26.53 -6.53
C LEU A 165 7.32 -26.31 -7.85
N LYS A 166 6.71 -26.69 -8.96
CA LYS A 166 7.06 -26.20 -10.30
C LYS A 166 6.02 -25.16 -10.72
N VAL A 167 6.51 -24.04 -11.21
CA VAL A 167 5.67 -22.93 -11.68
C VAL A 167 6.05 -22.63 -13.12
N THR A 168 5.06 -22.69 -14.02
CA THR A 168 5.20 -22.27 -15.42
C THR A 168 4.49 -20.95 -15.60
N LEU A 169 5.18 -19.94 -16.09
CA LEU A 169 4.63 -18.63 -16.42
C LEU A 169 4.08 -18.62 -17.85
N ALA A 170 3.11 -17.75 -18.11
CA ALA A 170 2.53 -17.53 -19.44
C ALA A 170 3.58 -17.00 -20.43
N ALA A 171 4.52 -16.17 -19.95
CA ALA A 171 5.67 -15.66 -20.69
C ALA A 171 6.91 -15.68 -19.78
N PRO A 172 8.14 -15.63 -20.35
CA PRO A 172 9.34 -15.49 -19.53
C PRO A 172 9.29 -14.22 -18.68
N ASP A 173 9.56 -14.38 -17.37
CA ASP A 173 9.61 -13.27 -16.40
C ASP A 173 10.70 -13.52 -15.34
N SER A 174 11.82 -12.82 -15.49
CA SER A 174 12.95 -12.88 -14.57
C SER A 174 12.68 -12.25 -13.20
N GLN A 175 11.61 -11.45 -13.10
CA GLN A 175 11.22 -10.77 -11.86
C GLN A 175 10.33 -11.65 -10.96
N PHE A 176 9.95 -12.84 -11.38
CA PHE A 176 9.14 -13.76 -10.61
C PHE A 176 9.63 -13.99 -9.16
N PRO A 177 10.94 -14.12 -8.86
CA PRO A 177 11.42 -14.21 -7.47
C PRO A 177 11.10 -12.98 -6.62
N TYR A 178 11.05 -11.78 -7.21
CA TYR A 178 10.64 -10.55 -6.53
C TYR A 178 9.13 -10.52 -6.29
N GLN A 179 8.32 -11.04 -7.22
CA GLN A 179 6.86 -11.17 -7.01
C GLN A 179 6.54 -12.05 -5.79
N LEU A 180 7.38 -13.01 -5.46
CA LEU A 180 7.22 -13.87 -4.28
C LEU A 180 7.54 -13.19 -2.94
N THR A 181 8.02 -11.94 -2.96
CA THR A 181 8.15 -11.11 -1.75
C THR A 181 6.82 -10.54 -1.30
N ASP A 182 5.91 -10.33 -2.24
CA ASP A 182 4.47 -10.10 -2.14
C ASP A 182 4.01 -9.27 -0.94
N ASN A 183 3.88 -7.99 -1.18
CA ASN A 183 3.41 -7.05 -0.15
C ASN A 183 1.94 -7.29 0.27
N GLN A 184 1.11 -7.92 -0.58
CA GLN A 184 -0.34 -8.05 -0.36
C GLN A 184 -0.83 -9.50 -0.12
N GLY A 185 0.07 -10.45 -0.04
CA GLY A 185 -0.24 -11.81 0.40
C GLY A 185 -0.90 -12.74 -0.64
N ALA A 186 -0.88 -12.40 -1.94
CA ALA A 186 -1.39 -13.29 -3.00
C ALA A 186 -0.64 -14.63 -3.06
N PHE A 187 0.67 -14.58 -2.76
CA PHE A 187 1.58 -15.72 -2.83
C PHE A 187 1.84 -16.39 -1.47
N PHE A 188 1.14 -16.01 -0.41
CA PHE A 188 1.29 -16.63 0.91
C PHE A 188 0.63 -18.00 0.99
N PRO A 189 1.12 -18.91 1.86
CA PRO A 189 0.51 -20.23 2.03
C PRO A 189 -0.70 -20.16 2.94
N LEU A 190 -1.65 -21.07 2.74
CA LEU A 190 -2.79 -21.25 3.63
C LEU A 190 -2.84 -22.68 4.18
N PRO A 191 -3.21 -22.87 5.47
CA PRO A 191 -3.48 -24.18 6.05
C PRO A 191 -4.81 -24.75 5.54
N LYS A 192 -5.06 -26.05 5.76
CA LYS A 192 -6.30 -26.68 5.35
C LYS A 192 -7.55 -26.02 5.98
N SER A 193 -7.42 -25.55 7.23
CA SER A 193 -8.51 -24.88 7.95
C SER A 193 -9.06 -23.64 7.22
N ALA A 194 -8.25 -22.95 6.41
CA ALA A 194 -8.68 -21.80 5.61
C ALA A 194 -9.72 -22.17 4.52
N PHE A 195 -9.81 -23.44 4.16
CA PHE A 195 -10.72 -23.94 3.13
C PHE A 195 -11.94 -24.65 3.71
N THR A 196 -11.91 -25.01 5.00
CA THR A 196 -13.01 -25.73 5.67
C THR A 196 -14.12 -24.76 6.10
N ASP A 197 -13.75 -23.69 6.80
CA ASP A 197 -14.65 -22.59 7.17
C ASP A 197 -13.95 -21.26 6.94
N PRO A 198 -14.03 -20.71 5.72
CA PRO A 198 -13.33 -19.46 5.37
C PRO A 198 -13.80 -18.25 6.19
N ALA A 199 -15.05 -18.23 6.66
CA ALA A 199 -15.59 -17.11 7.43
C ALA A 199 -15.06 -17.10 8.87
N ALA A 200 -15.02 -18.25 9.53
CA ALA A 200 -14.40 -18.38 10.85
C ALA A 200 -12.89 -18.17 10.78
N TYR A 201 -12.25 -18.72 9.73
CA TYR A 201 -10.82 -18.53 9.50
C TYR A 201 -10.45 -17.05 9.36
N ASP A 202 -11.22 -16.29 8.59
CA ASP A 202 -10.94 -14.88 8.33
C ASP A 202 -10.99 -14.00 9.59
N ARG A 203 -11.76 -14.40 10.61
CA ARG A 203 -11.79 -13.72 11.91
C ARG A 203 -10.66 -14.10 12.86
N LYS A 204 -10.12 -15.31 12.72
CA LYS A 204 -9.01 -15.83 13.53
C LYS A 204 -8.10 -16.70 12.67
N PRO A 205 -7.34 -16.10 11.76
CA PRO A 205 -6.49 -16.88 10.87
C PRO A 205 -5.39 -17.64 11.62
N VAL A 206 -5.12 -18.83 11.11
CA VAL A 206 -3.98 -19.66 11.48
C VAL A 206 -2.88 -19.41 10.46
N GLY A 207 -1.94 -18.55 10.81
CA GLY A 207 -0.81 -18.17 9.96
C GLY A 207 0.42 -19.03 10.21
N ASN A 208 1.55 -18.59 9.66
CA ASN A 208 2.87 -19.21 9.77
C ASN A 208 3.95 -18.16 10.08
N GLY A 209 3.53 -16.95 10.49
CA GLY A 209 4.36 -15.80 10.79
C GLY A 209 4.90 -15.76 12.22
N PRO A 210 5.56 -14.65 12.58
CA PRO A 210 6.21 -14.47 13.88
C PRO A 210 5.24 -14.39 15.06
N PHE A 211 4.00 -13.96 14.83
CA PHE A 211 2.98 -13.85 15.88
C PHE A 211 1.74 -14.68 15.51
N ARG A 212 1.01 -15.13 16.53
CA ARG A 212 -0.23 -15.91 16.38
C ARG A 212 -1.39 -15.26 17.13
N MET A 213 -2.59 -15.34 16.57
CA MET A 213 -3.81 -14.92 17.25
C MET A 213 -4.18 -15.86 18.39
N THR A 214 -4.50 -15.29 19.56
CA THR A 214 -5.02 -16.05 20.70
C THR A 214 -6.54 -16.07 20.69
N LYS A 215 -7.18 -14.94 20.33
CA LYS A 215 -8.63 -14.76 20.19
C LYS A 215 -8.96 -14.24 18.80
N ALA A 216 -10.22 -14.34 18.39
CA ALA A 216 -10.72 -13.73 17.17
C ALA A 216 -10.64 -12.20 17.25
N TRP A 217 -10.57 -11.56 16.07
CA TRP A 217 -10.67 -10.10 15.97
C TRP A 217 -12.00 -9.60 16.54
N GLU A 218 -11.93 -8.61 17.42
CA GLU A 218 -13.09 -7.93 17.97
C GLU A 218 -13.33 -6.63 17.18
N ARG A 219 -14.46 -6.57 16.48
CA ARG A 219 -14.80 -5.41 15.63
C ARG A 219 -14.74 -4.10 16.40
N ASN A 220 -14.15 -3.08 15.81
CA ASN A 220 -13.91 -1.74 16.38
C ASN A 220 -13.08 -1.73 17.68
N ARG A 221 -12.41 -2.84 18.00
CA ARG A 221 -11.54 -2.94 19.19
C ARG A 221 -10.15 -3.45 18.82
N GLY A 222 -10.07 -4.50 18.01
CA GLY A 222 -8.83 -5.10 17.57
C GLY A 222 -8.61 -6.53 18.07
N ALA A 223 -7.36 -6.92 18.20
CA ALA A 223 -6.96 -8.24 18.69
C ALA A 223 -5.57 -8.22 19.31
N THR A 224 -5.31 -9.18 20.20
CA THR A 224 -3.97 -9.47 20.71
C THR A 224 -3.38 -10.69 20.02
N VAL A 225 -2.13 -10.56 19.60
CA VAL A 225 -1.32 -11.66 19.07
C VAL A 225 -0.11 -11.88 19.98
N THR A 226 0.34 -13.13 20.11
CA THR A 226 1.50 -13.51 20.92
C THR A 226 2.61 -14.06 20.05
N ALA A 227 3.86 -13.87 20.46
CA ALA A 227 5.01 -14.42 19.77
C ALA A 227 4.87 -15.93 19.56
N TYR A 228 5.12 -16.40 18.34
CA TYR A 228 5.07 -17.82 18.00
C TYR A 228 6.43 -18.47 18.25
N ARG A 229 6.54 -19.31 19.26
CA ARG A 229 7.80 -19.92 19.69
C ARG A 229 8.47 -20.77 18.61
N ASP A 230 7.66 -21.45 17.79
CA ASP A 230 8.16 -22.34 16.74
C ASP A 230 8.42 -21.62 15.40
N TYR A 231 8.27 -20.29 15.37
CA TYR A 231 8.62 -19.51 14.19
C TYR A 231 10.09 -19.70 13.81
N ARG A 232 10.35 -20.01 12.53
CA ARG A 232 11.69 -20.37 12.03
C ARG A 232 12.48 -19.19 11.48
N GLY A 233 11.89 -18.01 11.40
CA GLY A 233 12.55 -16.74 11.07
C GLY A 233 13.17 -16.07 12.31
N PRO A 234 13.58 -14.79 12.19
CA PRO A 234 14.02 -13.98 13.32
C PRO A 234 12.95 -13.93 14.40
N LYS A 235 13.33 -14.25 15.64
CA LYS A 235 12.39 -14.30 16.77
C LYS A 235 11.89 -12.89 17.09
N PRO A 236 10.59 -12.72 17.41
CA PRO A 236 10.07 -11.45 17.91
C PRO A 236 10.81 -10.98 19.16
N ALA A 237 11.14 -9.68 19.20
CA ALA A 237 11.74 -9.05 20.39
C ALA A 237 10.70 -8.86 21.50
N ALA A 238 9.44 -8.56 21.13
CA ALA A 238 8.32 -8.43 22.07
C ALA A 238 7.58 -9.76 22.25
N THR A 239 6.91 -9.92 23.40
CA THR A 239 6.08 -11.10 23.72
C THR A 239 4.78 -11.14 22.93
N GLY A 240 4.31 -9.99 22.40
CA GLY A 240 3.10 -9.89 21.60
C GLY A 240 2.81 -8.48 21.14
N ILE A 241 1.75 -8.36 20.34
CA ILE A 241 1.23 -7.10 19.81
C ILE A 241 -0.25 -7.01 20.14
N THR A 242 -0.70 -5.87 20.63
CA THR A 242 -2.12 -5.51 20.68
C THR A 242 -2.42 -4.59 19.51
N PHE A 243 -3.07 -5.10 18.49
CA PHE A 243 -3.66 -4.28 17.44
C PHE A 243 -4.87 -3.53 18.00
N LYS A 244 -4.80 -2.22 18.04
CA LYS A 244 -5.91 -1.35 18.43
C LYS A 244 -6.57 -0.79 17.19
N SER A 245 -7.86 -1.09 16.98
CA SER A 245 -8.61 -0.61 15.83
C SER A 245 -9.06 0.83 16.04
N TYR A 246 -8.73 1.69 15.07
CA TYR A 246 -9.16 3.07 14.99
C TYR A 246 -9.88 3.32 13.68
N THR A 247 -10.95 4.11 13.73
CA THR A 247 -11.65 4.59 12.53
C THR A 247 -11.04 5.88 11.99
N ASP A 248 -10.24 6.55 12.82
CA ASP A 248 -9.56 7.81 12.52
C ASP A 248 -8.14 7.83 13.08
N LEU A 249 -7.15 8.09 12.23
CA LEU A 249 -5.74 8.13 12.63
C LEU A 249 -5.39 9.36 13.47
N GLY A 250 -6.16 10.45 13.41
CA GLY A 250 -5.97 11.61 14.28
C GLY A 250 -6.29 11.28 15.74
N THR A 251 -7.32 10.45 15.97
CA THR A 251 -7.61 9.88 17.29
C THR A 251 -6.49 8.98 17.77
N ALA A 252 -5.96 8.10 16.91
CA ALA A 252 -4.81 7.25 17.23
C ALA A 252 -3.56 8.08 17.58
N TYR A 253 -3.36 9.20 16.88
CA TYR A 253 -2.25 10.13 17.12
C TYR A 253 -2.36 10.78 18.51
N THR A 254 -3.55 11.24 18.88
CA THR A 254 -3.82 11.80 20.22
C THR A 254 -3.61 10.75 21.32
N ASP A 255 -4.05 9.52 21.09
CA ASP A 255 -3.82 8.40 22.00
C ASP A 255 -2.34 8.06 22.17
N ALA A 256 -1.54 8.19 21.11
CA ALA A 256 -0.10 7.98 21.19
C ALA A 256 0.61 9.09 21.98
N LEU A 257 0.20 10.36 21.82
CA LEU A 257 0.69 11.47 22.64
C LEU A 257 0.36 11.28 24.12
N ALA A 258 -0.78 10.66 24.43
CA ALA A 258 -1.19 10.32 25.78
C ALA A 258 -0.56 9.02 26.33
N GLY A 259 0.29 8.33 25.55
CA GLY A 259 0.90 7.05 25.94
C GLY A 259 -0.06 5.84 25.90
N ASN A 260 -1.26 6.00 25.36
CA ASN A 260 -2.25 4.93 25.26
C ASN A 260 -1.97 3.96 24.09
N THR A 261 -1.21 4.37 23.09
CA THR A 261 -0.82 3.55 21.94
C THR A 261 0.66 3.74 21.66
N ASP A 262 1.40 2.66 21.42
CA ASP A 262 2.86 2.71 21.35
C ASP A 262 3.39 3.04 19.96
N VAL A 263 2.74 2.54 18.91
CA VAL A 263 3.20 2.71 17.51
C VAL A 263 2.00 3.01 16.61
N LEU A 264 2.18 3.93 15.66
CA LEU A 264 1.16 4.20 14.64
C LEU A 264 1.78 4.76 13.35
N ALA A 265 1.10 4.57 12.23
CA ALA A 265 1.38 5.32 11.01
C ALA A 265 0.99 6.79 11.22
N ALA A 266 1.89 7.72 10.88
CA ALA A 266 1.62 9.15 11.06
C ALA A 266 0.51 9.61 10.10
N PRO A 267 -0.55 10.28 10.60
CA PRO A 267 -1.58 10.87 9.74
C PRO A 267 -0.97 11.91 8.80
N VAL A 268 -1.48 11.99 7.57
CA VAL A 268 -0.94 12.89 6.54
C VAL A 268 -0.99 14.36 6.98
N ASP A 269 -2.07 14.78 7.62
CA ASP A 269 -2.26 16.14 8.15
C ASP A 269 -1.36 16.47 9.36
N LYS A 270 -0.70 15.47 9.96
CA LYS A 270 0.23 15.61 11.08
C LYS A 270 1.70 15.57 10.68
N LEU A 271 2.02 15.21 9.45
CA LEU A 271 3.40 15.00 9.01
C LEU A 271 4.32 16.21 9.27
N GLY A 272 3.81 17.44 9.11
CA GLY A 272 4.57 18.66 9.38
C GLY A 272 4.92 18.90 10.86
N GLN A 273 4.33 18.16 11.81
CA GLN A 273 4.52 18.36 13.25
C GLN A 273 5.07 17.13 14.00
N VAL A 274 5.10 15.93 13.37
CA VAL A 274 5.53 14.69 14.04
C VAL A 274 6.91 14.78 14.69
N GLY A 275 7.86 15.50 14.07
CA GLY A 275 9.21 15.66 14.62
C GLY A 275 9.27 16.46 15.93
N ARG A 276 8.32 17.38 16.13
CA ARG A 276 8.15 18.14 17.37
C ARG A 276 7.44 17.31 18.43
N ASP A 277 6.38 16.60 18.02
CA ASP A 277 5.49 15.87 18.92
C ASP A 277 6.08 14.53 19.37
N PHE A 278 6.95 13.92 18.56
CA PHE A 278 7.68 12.67 18.86
C PHE A 278 9.19 12.85 18.60
N PRO A 279 9.91 13.65 19.40
CA PRO A 279 11.32 13.95 19.18
C PRO A 279 12.19 12.68 19.24
N GLY A 280 12.96 12.42 18.17
CA GLY A 280 13.79 11.22 18.04
C GLY A 280 13.01 9.89 17.83
N ARG A 281 11.69 9.95 17.68
CA ARG A 281 10.81 8.77 17.57
C ARG A 281 10.00 8.74 16.27
N VAL A 282 10.44 9.48 15.28
CA VAL A 282 9.89 9.44 13.92
C VAL A 282 10.71 8.47 13.08
N HIS A 283 10.07 7.44 12.58
CA HIS A 283 10.67 6.42 11.73
C HIS A 283 10.20 6.66 10.30
N ARG A 284 11.13 6.77 9.36
CA ARG A 284 10.85 7.01 7.95
C ARG A 284 11.56 6.00 7.06
N TYR A 285 10.88 5.59 6.02
CA TYR A 285 11.43 4.80 4.92
C TYR A 285 10.89 5.34 3.59
N GLU A 286 11.76 5.59 2.61
CA GLU A 286 11.34 5.96 1.27
C GLU A 286 10.72 4.74 0.59
N ALA A 287 9.40 4.77 0.43
CA ALA A 287 8.65 3.66 -0.10
C ALA A 287 8.88 3.47 -1.61
N PRO A 288 8.74 2.26 -2.15
CA PRO A 288 8.72 2.05 -3.59
C PRO A 288 7.36 2.53 -4.17
N SER A 289 7.09 3.82 -4.00
CA SER A 289 5.84 4.45 -4.43
C SER A 289 6.07 5.84 -4.98
N MET A 290 5.15 6.30 -5.83
CA MET A 290 5.23 7.60 -6.47
C MET A 290 3.84 8.24 -6.57
N GLU A 291 3.78 9.50 -6.16
CA GLU A 291 2.68 10.41 -6.47
C GLU A 291 2.96 11.13 -7.79
N MET A 292 1.97 11.24 -8.64
CA MET A 292 2.08 11.90 -9.93
C MET A 292 0.78 12.58 -10.35
N LEU A 293 0.86 13.48 -11.32
CA LEU A 293 -0.30 13.88 -12.10
C LEU A 293 -0.33 13.05 -13.38
N SER A 294 -1.34 12.25 -13.56
CA SER A 294 -1.63 11.58 -14.82
C SER A 294 -2.29 12.56 -15.79
N LEU A 295 -1.99 12.43 -17.07
CA LEU A 295 -2.49 13.34 -18.10
C LEU A 295 -3.46 12.59 -19.03
N PRO A 296 -4.62 13.18 -19.36
CA PRO A 296 -5.62 12.51 -20.20
C PRO A 296 -5.21 12.54 -21.69
N LEU A 297 -4.29 11.64 -22.09
CA LEU A 297 -3.74 11.62 -23.46
C LEU A 297 -4.78 11.33 -24.55
N TYR A 298 -5.99 10.90 -24.19
CA TYR A 298 -7.13 10.81 -25.10
C TYR A 298 -7.69 12.18 -25.47
N ASP A 299 -7.47 13.21 -24.64
CA ASP A 299 -7.80 14.59 -24.97
C ASP A 299 -6.69 15.20 -25.84
N LYS A 300 -7.07 15.66 -27.05
CA LYS A 300 -6.13 16.20 -28.04
C LYS A 300 -5.26 17.35 -27.53
N ARG A 301 -5.73 18.13 -26.53
CA ARG A 301 -4.98 19.22 -25.90
C ARG A 301 -3.69 18.74 -25.25
N TYR A 302 -3.67 17.49 -24.72
CA TYR A 302 -2.50 16.91 -24.05
C TYR A 302 -1.62 16.08 -24.97
N ARG A 303 -1.82 16.08 -26.30
CA ARG A 303 -1.00 15.30 -27.24
C ARG A 303 0.40 15.89 -27.45
N ASP A 304 0.53 17.22 -27.33
CA ASP A 304 1.84 17.87 -27.47
C ASP A 304 2.71 17.61 -26.23
N PRO A 305 3.89 16.97 -26.37
CA PRO A 305 4.78 16.75 -25.25
C PRO A 305 5.38 18.02 -24.66
N ASP A 306 5.48 19.12 -25.43
CA ASP A 306 6.01 20.39 -24.94
C ASP A 306 5.03 21.04 -23.94
N LEU A 307 3.70 20.88 -24.14
CA LEU A 307 2.71 21.26 -23.14
C LEU A 307 2.90 20.46 -21.84
N ARG A 308 3.03 19.13 -21.94
CA ARG A 308 3.16 18.27 -20.76
C ARG A 308 4.41 18.58 -19.95
N ARG A 309 5.54 18.84 -20.64
CA ARG A 309 6.80 19.28 -20.03
C ARG A 309 6.68 20.67 -19.39
N ALA A 310 5.97 21.59 -20.04
CA ALA A 310 5.72 22.93 -19.50
C ALA A 310 4.98 22.86 -18.16
N LEU A 311 3.92 22.04 -18.08
CA LEU A 311 3.17 21.82 -16.83
C LEU A 311 4.08 21.29 -15.71
N SER A 312 4.97 20.35 -16.02
CA SER A 312 5.89 19.77 -15.03
C SER A 312 6.92 20.77 -14.51
N LEU A 313 7.57 21.51 -15.42
CA LEU A 313 8.59 22.51 -15.08
C LEU A 313 8.02 23.69 -14.26
N ALA A 314 6.73 23.92 -14.35
CA ALA A 314 6.04 24.95 -13.59
C ALA A 314 5.79 24.59 -12.12
N ILE A 315 6.01 23.32 -11.71
CA ILE A 315 5.72 22.84 -10.36
C ILE A 315 7.00 22.85 -9.51
N ASN A 316 7.02 23.71 -8.48
CA ASN A 316 8.06 23.72 -7.46
C ASN A 316 7.77 22.63 -6.40
N ARG A 317 8.18 21.40 -6.69
CA ARG A 317 7.94 20.22 -5.82
C ARG A 317 8.48 20.41 -4.41
N LYS A 318 9.67 21.00 -4.25
CA LYS A 318 10.25 21.26 -2.92
C LYS A 318 9.41 22.20 -2.08
N ALA A 319 8.87 23.26 -2.68
CA ALA A 319 8.03 24.22 -1.96
C ALA A 319 6.68 23.58 -1.58
N VAL A 320 6.10 22.78 -2.47
CA VAL A 320 4.86 22.04 -2.20
C VAL A 320 5.09 21.04 -1.06
N ASP A 321 6.10 20.19 -1.13
CA ASP A 321 6.38 19.19 -0.10
C ASP A 321 6.67 19.83 1.26
N LYS A 322 7.49 20.90 1.28
CA LYS A 322 7.76 21.62 2.54
C LYS A 322 6.50 22.18 3.19
N ALA A 323 5.56 22.67 2.39
CA ALA A 323 4.29 23.21 2.90
C ALA A 323 3.35 22.09 3.40
N MET A 324 3.32 20.94 2.70
CA MET A 324 2.38 19.86 2.97
C MET A 324 2.86 18.90 4.07
N THR A 325 4.13 18.52 4.06
CA THR A 325 4.67 17.45 4.91
C THR A 325 5.85 17.88 5.78
N GLY A 326 6.25 19.16 5.70
CA GLY A 326 7.49 19.62 6.35
C GLY A 326 8.76 19.14 5.65
N GLY A 327 8.69 18.61 4.42
CA GLY A 327 9.83 18.09 3.66
C GLY A 327 10.08 16.59 3.85
N LEU A 328 9.05 15.83 4.22
CA LEU A 328 9.17 14.38 4.46
C LEU A 328 9.15 13.54 3.18
N ASN A 329 8.61 14.04 2.08
CA ASN A 329 8.71 13.34 0.81
C ASN A 329 9.97 13.76 0.04
N THR A 330 10.36 12.95 -0.93
CA THR A 330 11.46 13.24 -1.84
C THR A 330 10.88 13.69 -3.18
N PRO A 331 11.19 14.92 -3.68
CA PRO A 331 10.78 15.34 -5.03
C PRO A 331 11.25 14.34 -6.08
N ALA A 332 10.34 13.89 -6.93
CA ALA A 332 10.64 12.90 -7.95
C ALA A 332 11.61 13.46 -9.01
N SER A 333 12.61 12.67 -9.37
CA SER A 333 13.62 12.96 -10.39
C SER A 333 13.69 11.88 -11.49
N SER A 334 12.78 10.92 -11.45
CA SER A 334 12.63 9.81 -12.40
C SER A 334 11.20 9.28 -12.34
N LEU A 335 10.83 8.37 -13.27
CA LEU A 335 9.52 7.68 -13.27
C LEU A 335 9.47 6.49 -12.32
N VAL A 336 10.63 5.99 -11.93
CA VAL A 336 10.75 4.82 -11.06
C VAL A 336 11.34 5.27 -9.72
N PRO A 337 10.74 4.93 -8.58
CA PRO A 337 11.27 5.23 -7.26
C PRO A 337 12.68 4.66 -7.03
N PRO A 338 13.58 5.36 -6.31
CA PRO A 338 14.91 4.86 -5.98
C PRO A 338 14.92 3.56 -5.17
N ALA A 339 13.86 3.31 -4.43
CA ALA A 339 13.67 2.07 -3.65
C ALA A 339 13.48 0.81 -4.52
N GLU A 340 13.26 0.97 -5.84
CA GLU A 340 13.16 -0.15 -6.77
C GLU A 340 14.54 -0.57 -7.29
N VAL A 341 14.78 -1.88 -7.32
CA VAL A 341 16.11 -2.45 -7.60
C VAL A 341 16.63 -2.07 -8.98
N GLY A 342 17.78 -1.40 -9.01
CA GLY A 342 18.48 -1.02 -10.25
C GLY A 342 17.91 0.21 -10.95
N ALA A 343 17.02 0.97 -10.29
CA ALA A 343 16.48 2.21 -10.82
C ALA A 343 17.55 3.30 -10.96
N GLU A 344 17.61 3.93 -12.12
CA GLU A 344 18.37 5.18 -12.32
C GLU A 344 17.51 6.36 -11.90
N THR A 345 18.09 7.26 -11.10
CA THR A 345 17.47 8.50 -10.65
C THR A 345 18.08 9.72 -11.32
N GLY A 346 17.43 10.88 -11.23
CA GLY A 346 17.96 12.11 -11.83
C GLY A 346 17.87 12.15 -13.36
N VAL A 347 17.12 11.23 -13.98
CA VAL A 347 16.98 11.13 -15.45
C VAL A 347 15.81 11.93 -16.02
N CYS A 348 15.07 12.64 -15.17
CA CYS A 348 13.92 13.49 -15.55
C CYS A 348 14.32 14.96 -15.48
N ASP A 349 14.77 15.54 -16.58
CA ASP A 349 15.12 16.97 -16.65
C ASP A 349 13.91 17.88 -16.43
N GLU A 350 12.74 17.47 -16.88
CA GLU A 350 11.49 18.19 -16.75
C GLU A 350 10.86 18.10 -15.35
N CYS A 351 11.46 17.31 -14.45
CA CYS A 351 11.06 17.25 -13.05
C CYS A 351 11.66 18.39 -12.21
N ARG A 352 12.62 19.14 -12.76
CA ARG A 352 13.16 20.35 -12.13
C ARG A 352 12.18 21.52 -12.22
N TYR A 353 12.25 22.43 -11.25
CA TYR A 353 11.47 23.68 -11.30
C TYR A 353 12.19 24.70 -12.18
N ASP A 354 11.57 25.06 -13.29
CA ASP A 354 12.06 26.07 -14.24
C ASP A 354 10.87 26.76 -14.91
N PRO A 355 10.29 27.77 -14.26
CA PRO A 355 9.10 28.46 -14.79
C PRO A 355 9.38 29.27 -16.06
N GLU A 356 10.62 29.69 -16.31
CA GLU A 356 10.94 30.40 -17.55
C GLU A 356 10.94 29.45 -18.76
N ARG A 357 11.60 28.32 -18.63
CA ARG A 357 11.56 27.26 -19.65
C ARG A 357 10.13 26.73 -19.83
N ALA A 358 9.37 26.62 -18.73
CA ALA A 358 7.97 26.22 -18.77
C ALA A 358 7.13 27.17 -19.66
N ARG A 359 7.25 28.48 -19.47
CA ARG A 359 6.54 29.48 -20.32
C ARG A 359 6.96 29.42 -21.78
N LYS A 360 8.24 29.21 -22.07
CA LYS A 360 8.74 29.06 -23.45
C LYS A 360 8.13 27.84 -24.13
N LEU A 361 8.08 26.69 -23.44
CA LEU A 361 7.49 25.45 -23.96
C LEU A 361 5.98 25.59 -24.12
N LEU A 362 5.28 26.20 -23.15
CA LEU A 362 3.83 26.45 -23.27
C LEU A 362 3.51 27.33 -24.50
N LYS A 363 4.28 28.40 -24.72
CA LYS A 363 4.13 29.25 -25.91
C LYS A 363 4.37 28.47 -27.20
N LYS A 364 5.39 27.61 -27.24
CA LYS A 364 5.71 26.76 -28.39
C LYS A 364 4.58 25.77 -28.69
N ALA A 365 3.94 25.24 -27.66
CA ALA A 365 2.79 24.33 -27.75
C ALA A 365 1.47 25.05 -28.12
N GLY A 366 1.47 26.36 -28.40
CA GLY A 366 0.29 27.14 -28.75
C GLY A 366 -0.47 27.74 -27.56
N GLY A 367 0.09 27.69 -26.34
CA GLY A 367 -0.54 28.19 -25.12
C GLY A 367 -1.58 27.23 -24.54
N TRP A 368 -2.32 27.72 -23.55
CA TRP A 368 -3.48 27.01 -23.01
C TRP A 368 -4.71 27.89 -23.02
N HIS A 369 -5.82 27.33 -23.47
CA HIS A 369 -7.11 28.04 -23.57
C HIS A 369 -8.20 27.28 -22.82
N GLY A 370 -8.97 28.01 -22.02
CA GLY A 370 -10.09 27.49 -21.26
C GLY A 370 -9.69 26.88 -19.88
N PRO A 371 -10.63 26.23 -19.20
CA PRO A 371 -10.39 25.70 -17.87
C PRO A 371 -9.43 24.50 -17.88
N MET A 372 -8.58 24.42 -16.86
CA MET A 372 -7.75 23.25 -16.54
C MET A 372 -8.16 22.71 -15.17
N VAL A 373 -8.85 21.59 -15.14
CA VAL A 373 -9.38 21.01 -13.89
C VAL A 373 -8.47 19.88 -13.43
N LEU A 374 -7.81 20.07 -12.30
CA LEU A 374 -7.02 19.02 -11.64
C LEU A 374 -7.96 18.16 -10.80
N THR A 375 -8.24 16.94 -11.25
CA THR A 375 -9.25 16.05 -10.64
C THR A 375 -8.58 15.03 -9.70
N TYR A 376 -9.12 14.86 -8.50
CA TYR A 376 -8.61 13.90 -7.49
C TYR A 376 -9.77 13.31 -6.68
N PRO A 377 -9.56 12.12 -6.04
CA PRO A 377 -10.59 11.50 -5.21
C PRO A 377 -10.79 12.28 -3.90
N GLY A 378 -12.03 12.60 -3.57
CA GLY A 378 -12.40 13.25 -2.31
C GLY A 378 -12.21 12.32 -1.10
N GLY A 379 -12.09 12.91 0.09
CA GLY A 379 -11.95 12.17 1.35
C GLY A 379 -10.57 11.54 1.58
N GLN A 380 -9.56 11.89 0.76
CA GLN A 380 -8.19 11.35 0.86
C GLN A 380 -7.17 12.35 1.42
N GLY A 381 -7.59 13.53 1.87
CA GLY A 381 -6.68 14.57 2.36
C GLY A 381 -5.82 15.23 1.29
N LEU A 382 -6.25 15.23 0.03
CA LEU A 382 -5.48 15.73 -1.12
C LEU A 382 -5.81 17.18 -1.49
N ASP A 383 -6.78 17.81 -0.83
CA ASP A 383 -7.34 19.12 -1.19
C ASP A 383 -6.25 20.19 -1.27
N ASP A 384 -5.44 20.34 -0.22
CA ASP A 384 -4.38 21.33 -0.13
C ASP A 384 -3.29 21.11 -1.19
N LEU A 385 -2.92 19.85 -1.44
CA LEU A 385 -1.95 19.49 -2.47
C LEU A 385 -2.44 19.96 -3.86
N TYR A 386 -3.66 19.59 -4.22
CA TYR A 386 -4.20 19.91 -5.54
C TYR A 386 -4.47 21.41 -5.71
N GLN A 387 -4.87 22.09 -4.64
CA GLN A 387 -4.99 23.54 -4.64
C GLN A 387 -3.63 24.23 -4.84
N ALA A 388 -2.57 23.75 -4.17
CA ALA A 388 -1.21 24.27 -4.35
C ALA A 388 -0.70 24.05 -5.79
N LEU A 389 -0.94 22.88 -6.38
CA LEU A 389 -0.59 22.58 -7.76
C LEU A 389 -1.32 23.51 -8.75
N ALA A 390 -2.63 23.69 -8.59
CA ALA A 390 -3.41 24.59 -9.42
C ALA A 390 -2.93 26.05 -9.31
N ASN A 391 -2.61 26.50 -8.08
CA ASN A 391 -2.06 27.84 -7.85
C ASN A 391 -0.72 28.04 -8.59
N GLN A 392 0.18 27.05 -8.57
CA GLN A 392 1.45 27.17 -9.28
C GLN A 392 1.28 27.21 -10.80
N LEU A 393 0.33 26.46 -11.36
CA LEU A 393 0.03 26.52 -12.79
C LEU A 393 -0.53 27.91 -13.19
N ARG A 394 -1.38 28.52 -12.36
CA ARG A 394 -1.84 29.91 -12.57
C ARG A 394 -0.68 30.89 -12.51
N GLN A 395 0.10 30.87 -11.46
CA GLN A 395 1.17 31.84 -11.21
C GLN A 395 2.32 31.72 -12.21
N ASN A 396 2.75 30.49 -12.51
CA ASN A 396 3.95 30.24 -13.30
C ASN A 396 3.71 30.21 -14.81
N LEU A 397 2.50 29.87 -15.25
CA LEU A 397 2.14 29.70 -16.66
C LEU A 397 1.02 30.63 -17.14
N GLY A 398 0.37 31.40 -16.25
CA GLY A 398 -0.78 32.23 -16.62
C GLY A 398 -2.01 31.41 -17.03
N ILE A 399 -2.14 30.18 -16.51
CA ILE A 399 -3.33 29.35 -16.78
C ILE A 399 -4.42 29.71 -15.76
N ASP A 400 -5.08 30.86 -15.95
CA ASP A 400 -6.04 31.41 -14.97
C ASP A 400 -7.19 30.44 -14.66
N GLY A 401 -7.58 29.62 -15.62
CA GLY A 401 -8.62 28.60 -15.45
C GLY A 401 -8.17 27.33 -14.72
N ALA A 402 -6.92 27.27 -14.21
CA ALA A 402 -6.46 26.11 -13.44
C ALA A 402 -7.13 26.07 -12.06
N ARG A 403 -7.78 24.96 -11.74
CA ARG A 403 -8.43 24.76 -10.45
C ARG A 403 -8.39 23.30 -10.01
N ALA A 404 -8.38 23.09 -8.71
CA ALA A 404 -8.53 21.79 -8.08
C ALA A 404 -10.01 21.40 -8.00
N GLN A 405 -10.32 20.11 -8.18
CA GLN A 405 -11.67 19.59 -8.06
C GLN A 405 -11.65 18.16 -7.51
N ALA A 406 -12.15 17.99 -6.30
CA ALA A 406 -12.41 16.67 -5.73
C ALA A 406 -13.63 16.04 -6.42
N THR A 407 -13.62 14.70 -6.54
CA THR A 407 -14.84 13.90 -6.71
C THR A 407 -15.46 13.63 -5.34
N ALA A 408 -16.67 13.09 -5.27
CA ALA A 408 -17.31 12.76 -3.99
C ALA A 408 -16.49 11.71 -3.22
N ASP A 409 -16.02 10.72 -3.94
CA ASP A 409 -15.23 9.61 -3.38
C ASP A 409 -14.33 8.94 -4.44
N TRP A 410 -13.67 7.85 -4.04
CA TRP A 410 -12.84 7.04 -4.93
C TRP A 410 -13.61 6.34 -6.04
N ALA A 411 -14.87 5.95 -5.80
CA ALA A 411 -15.68 5.24 -6.78
C ALA A 411 -16.04 6.17 -7.96
N GLU A 412 -16.49 7.39 -7.66
CA GLU A 412 -16.77 8.42 -8.69
C GLU A 412 -15.49 8.78 -9.46
N PHE A 413 -14.36 8.94 -8.75
CA PHE A 413 -13.09 9.23 -9.40
C PHE A 413 -12.74 8.12 -10.41
N SER A 414 -12.80 6.87 -9.97
CA SER A 414 -12.50 5.70 -10.79
C SER A 414 -13.40 5.60 -12.02
N GLU A 415 -14.72 5.82 -11.84
CA GLU A 415 -15.67 5.83 -12.96
C GLU A 415 -15.33 6.91 -13.99
N LYS A 416 -14.98 8.12 -13.53
CA LYS A 416 -14.61 9.24 -14.41
C LYS A 416 -13.32 8.95 -15.18
N VAL A 417 -12.30 8.38 -14.54
CA VAL A 417 -11.03 8.04 -15.19
C VAL A 417 -11.23 6.93 -16.22
N ILE A 418 -11.81 5.80 -15.82
CA ILE A 418 -12.05 4.64 -16.72
C ILE A 418 -12.96 5.06 -17.89
N GLY A 419 -13.99 5.84 -17.59
CA GLY A 419 -14.92 6.39 -18.60
C GLY A 419 -14.33 7.49 -19.47
N LYS A 420 -13.05 7.88 -19.28
CA LYS A 420 -12.38 8.98 -20.01
C LYS A 420 -13.14 10.30 -19.94
N LYS A 421 -13.79 10.58 -18.80
CA LYS A 421 -14.58 11.79 -18.55
C LYS A 421 -13.75 12.93 -17.94
N VAL A 422 -12.51 12.65 -17.51
CA VAL A 422 -11.59 13.64 -16.95
C VAL A 422 -10.95 14.44 -18.09
N THR A 423 -10.96 15.76 -17.99
CA THR A 423 -10.50 16.67 -19.06
C THR A 423 -9.26 17.48 -18.70
N GLY A 424 -8.65 17.22 -17.54
CA GLY A 424 -7.44 17.87 -17.05
C GLY A 424 -6.50 16.87 -16.37
N PRO A 425 -5.36 17.35 -15.82
CA PRO A 425 -4.49 16.49 -15.03
C PRO A 425 -5.27 15.86 -13.88
N PHE A 426 -4.97 14.61 -13.57
CA PHE A 426 -5.72 13.90 -12.52
C PHE A 426 -4.78 13.12 -11.61
N TYR A 427 -5.30 12.75 -10.44
CA TYR A 427 -4.58 11.99 -9.45
C TYR A 427 -4.01 10.70 -10.02
N GLY A 428 -2.73 10.48 -9.77
CA GLY A 428 -2.03 9.26 -10.04
C GLY A 428 -1.15 8.90 -8.84
N HIS A 429 -1.27 7.68 -8.39
CA HIS A 429 -0.42 7.08 -7.36
C HIS A 429 -0.05 5.67 -7.75
N TRP A 430 1.17 5.27 -7.50
CA TRP A 430 1.60 3.90 -7.65
C TRP A 430 2.41 3.46 -6.44
N GLY A 431 1.98 2.40 -5.78
CA GLY A 431 2.76 1.69 -4.78
C GLY A 431 3.18 0.33 -5.34
N ALA A 432 4.47 0.09 -5.43
CA ALA A 432 4.97 -1.15 -5.99
C ALA A 432 4.61 -2.35 -5.09
N LEU A 433 4.06 -3.38 -5.68
CA LEU A 433 3.71 -4.64 -4.99
C LEU A 433 4.97 -5.44 -4.63
N TYR A 434 6.04 -5.22 -5.36
CA TYR A 434 7.38 -5.77 -5.14
C TYR A 434 8.41 -4.78 -5.70
N PRO A 435 9.61 -4.66 -5.12
CA PRO A 435 10.56 -3.60 -5.43
C PRO A 435 11.32 -3.89 -6.74
N SER A 436 10.62 -3.83 -7.85
CA SER A 436 11.16 -4.02 -9.19
C SER A 436 10.58 -2.99 -10.15
N MET A 437 11.45 -2.36 -10.95
CA MET A 437 11.06 -1.44 -12.02
C MET A 437 10.01 -2.01 -12.97
N GLN A 438 9.94 -3.35 -13.12
CA GLN A 438 8.90 -4.01 -13.89
C GLN A 438 7.52 -3.64 -13.36
N ASN A 439 7.33 -3.66 -12.04
CA ASN A 439 6.02 -3.43 -11.42
C ASN A 439 5.50 -2.02 -11.75
N THR A 440 6.32 -1.01 -11.55
CA THR A 440 5.97 0.39 -11.85
C THR A 440 5.82 0.63 -13.35
N LEU A 441 6.78 0.21 -14.18
CA LEU A 441 6.74 0.52 -15.60
C LEU A 441 5.61 -0.21 -16.34
N ARG A 442 5.35 -1.48 -16.00
CA ARG A 442 4.23 -2.22 -16.59
C ARG A 442 2.88 -1.76 -16.04
N GLY A 443 2.81 -1.50 -14.75
CA GLY A 443 1.57 -1.08 -14.08
C GLY A 443 1.04 0.23 -14.63
N ILE A 444 1.91 1.18 -14.95
CA ILE A 444 1.50 2.54 -15.33
C ILE A 444 1.57 2.77 -16.86
N TYR A 445 2.60 2.23 -17.55
CA TYR A 445 2.98 2.69 -18.88
C TYR A 445 2.78 1.65 -19.99
N THR A 446 1.93 0.65 -19.80
CA THR A 446 1.55 -0.31 -20.82
C THR A 446 0.04 -0.28 -21.06
N LYS A 447 -0.38 -0.85 -22.21
CA LYS A 447 -1.81 -0.95 -22.56
C LYS A 447 -2.63 -1.76 -21.55
N THR A 448 -1.99 -2.69 -20.84
CA THR A 448 -2.60 -3.55 -19.82
C THR A 448 -2.37 -3.05 -18.40
N GLY A 449 -1.83 -1.84 -18.26
CA GLY A 449 -1.58 -1.22 -16.96
C GLY A 449 -2.86 -0.83 -16.22
N ASP A 450 -2.69 -0.40 -14.98
CA ASP A 450 -3.79 0.05 -14.13
C ASP A 450 -4.33 1.40 -14.59
N CYS A 451 -5.57 1.42 -15.07
CA CYS A 451 -6.19 2.63 -15.60
C CYS A 451 -6.57 3.68 -14.54
N PHE A 452 -6.54 3.37 -13.25
CA PHE A 452 -6.74 4.39 -12.20
C PHE A 452 -5.56 5.36 -12.09
N THR A 453 -4.38 4.93 -12.53
CA THR A 453 -3.15 5.73 -12.49
C THR A 453 -2.57 6.00 -13.87
N CYS A 454 -3.06 5.31 -14.90
CA CYS A 454 -2.53 5.40 -16.25
C CYS A 454 -3.02 6.67 -16.97
N SER A 455 -2.13 7.24 -17.78
CA SER A 455 -2.47 8.29 -18.76
C SER A 455 -3.04 7.73 -20.07
N PHE A 456 -3.42 6.44 -20.09
CA PHE A 456 -3.76 5.69 -21.31
C PHE A 456 -2.60 5.67 -22.32
N TYR A 457 -1.39 5.73 -21.81
CA TYR A 457 -0.17 5.67 -22.59
C TYR A 457 0.10 4.24 -23.08
N SER A 458 0.53 4.12 -24.32
CA SER A 458 1.00 2.87 -24.90
C SER A 458 1.98 3.17 -26.03
N HIS A 459 3.14 2.54 -26.02
CA HIS A 459 4.14 2.70 -27.06
C HIS A 459 4.84 1.38 -27.37
N PRO A 460 4.86 0.91 -28.65
CA PRO A 460 5.42 -0.39 -29.02
C PRO A 460 6.87 -0.60 -28.62
N ASP A 461 7.73 0.45 -28.69
CA ASP A 461 9.12 0.34 -28.28
C ASP A 461 9.27 0.13 -26.78
N VAL A 462 8.39 0.75 -25.96
CA VAL A 462 8.35 0.53 -24.50
C VAL A 462 7.95 -0.92 -24.22
N ASP A 463 6.88 -1.41 -24.83
CA ASP A 463 6.43 -2.80 -24.66
C ASP A 463 7.52 -3.80 -25.06
N LYS A 464 8.27 -3.51 -26.14
CA LYS A 464 9.41 -4.32 -26.60
C LYS A 464 10.57 -4.30 -25.61
N LEU A 465 10.95 -3.12 -25.09
CA LEU A 465 12.01 -3.00 -24.08
C LEU A 465 11.64 -3.76 -22.81
N LEU A 466 10.42 -3.57 -22.30
CA LEU A 466 9.94 -4.27 -21.11
C LEU A 466 9.92 -5.79 -21.32
N SER A 467 9.45 -6.28 -22.46
CA SER A 467 9.42 -7.72 -22.75
C SER A 467 10.83 -8.33 -22.84
N ARG A 468 11.79 -7.58 -23.38
CA ARG A 468 13.20 -7.99 -23.38
C ARG A 468 13.83 -7.96 -22.00
N ALA A 469 13.45 -7.01 -21.14
CA ALA A 469 13.89 -6.93 -19.76
C ALA A 469 13.36 -8.13 -18.97
N ASP A 470 12.06 -8.43 -19.07
CA ASP A 470 11.41 -9.54 -18.38
C ASP A 470 12.02 -10.89 -18.75
N SER A 471 12.33 -11.09 -20.03
CA SER A 471 12.93 -12.36 -20.51
C SER A 471 14.44 -12.49 -20.22
N SER A 472 15.08 -11.45 -19.70
CA SER A 472 16.53 -11.46 -19.47
C SER A 472 16.88 -12.28 -18.22
N THR A 473 17.73 -13.29 -18.39
CA THR A 473 18.29 -14.07 -17.27
C THR A 473 19.44 -13.35 -16.53
N SER A 474 19.91 -12.22 -17.08
CA SER A 474 20.95 -11.37 -16.45
C SER A 474 20.29 -10.17 -15.73
N PRO A 475 20.37 -10.07 -14.39
CA PRO A 475 19.78 -8.95 -13.65
C PRO A 475 20.26 -7.58 -14.10
N GLY A 476 21.57 -7.43 -14.36
CA GLY A 476 22.12 -6.17 -14.84
C GLY A 476 21.67 -5.78 -16.25
N ARG A 477 21.41 -6.76 -17.13
CA ARG A 477 20.84 -6.49 -18.46
C ARG A 477 19.35 -6.13 -18.33
N ALA A 478 18.60 -6.81 -17.46
CA ALA A 478 17.21 -6.46 -17.19
C ALA A 478 17.09 -5.02 -16.69
N ALA A 479 17.90 -4.64 -15.69
CA ALA A 479 17.91 -3.29 -15.14
C ALA A 479 18.21 -2.23 -16.22
N ARG A 480 19.21 -2.44 -17.08
CA ARG A 480 19.48 -1.50 -18.18
C ARG A 480 18.28 -1.35 -19.14
N LEU A 481 17.62 -2.45 -19.50
CA LEU A 481 16.48 -2.41 -20.41
C LEU A 481 15.25 -1.71 -19.78
N TYR A 482 15.02 -1.87 -18.48
CA TYR A 482 13.99 -1.12 -17.76
C TYR A 482 14.33 0.38 -17.72
N ASN A 483 15.59 0.75 -17.47
CA ASN A 483 16.01 2.14 -17.49
C ASN A 483 15.91 2.76 -18.90
N ASP A 484 16.23 1.98 -19.96
CA ASP A 484 16.00 2.41 -21.35
C ASP A 484 14.51 2.65 -21.63
N ALA A 485 13.63 1.78 -21.12
CA ALA A 485 12.20 1.97 -21.21
C ALA A 485 11.74 3.24 -20.46
N GLN A 486 12.24 3.48 -19.24
CA GLN A 486 11.99 4.71 -18.49
C GLN A 486 12.40 5.97 -19.27
N LYS A 487 13.61 5.98 -19.83
CA LYS A 487 14.10 7.09 -20.66
C LYS A 487 13.26 7.28 -21.93
N ARG A 488 12.77 6.19 -22.53
CA ARG A 488 11.87 6.27 -23.69
C ARG A 488 10.51 6.87 -23.31
N ILE A 489 9.94 6.50 -22.16
CA ILE A 489 8.69 7.07 -21.65
C ILE A 489 8.85 8.56 -21.35
N LEU A 490 9.98 8.96 -20.74
CA LEU A 490 10.29 10.38 -20.45
C LEU A 490 10.34 11.25 -21.70
N LYS A 491 10.73 10.72 -22.87
CA LYS A 491 10.64 11.45 -24.14
C LYS A 491 9.22 11.82 -24.51
N ASP A 492 8.25 10.97 -24.18
CA ASP A 492 6.83 11.22 -24.45
C ASP A 492 6.14 11.96 -23.30
N PHE A 493 6.70 11.89 -22.09
CA PHE A 493 6.24 12.56 -20.88
C PHE A 493 4.74 12.40 -20.58
N PRO A 494 4.22 11.18 -20.43
CA PRO A 494 2.77 10.92 -20.29
C PRO A 494 2.21 11.26 -18.91
N THR A 495 3.06 11.33 -17.88
CA THR A 495 2.73 11.69 -16.51
C THR A 495 3.70 12.74 -15.98
N ILE A 496 3.29 13.48 -14.96
CA ILE A 496 4.13 14.45 -14.24
C ILE A 496 4.48 13.83 -12.88
N PRO A 497 5.70 13.29 -12.69
CA PRO A 497 6.14 12.80 -11.39
C PRO A 497 6.16 13.94 -10.38
N LEU A 498 5.64 13.71 -9.17
CA LEU A 498 5.59 14.70 -8.11
C LEU A 498 6.55 14.35 -6.98
N PHE A 499 6.30 13.25 -6.29
CA PHE A 499 7.05 12.83 -5.10
C PHE A 499 7.22 11.33 -5.06
N TYR A 500 8.32 10.87 -4.52
CA TYR A 500 8.42 9.50 -4.01
C TYR A 500 7.77 9.47 -2.64
N GLY A 501 6.92 8.49 -2.41
CA GLY A 501 6.21 8.33 -1.16
C GLY A 501 7.13 7.91 -0.02
N SER A 502 6.69 8.15 1.19
CA SER A 502 7.39 7.71 2.40
C SER A 502 6.42 7.01 3.34
N TYR A 503 6.83 5.87 3.88
CA TYR A 503 6.21 5.34 5.10
C TYR A 503 6.74 6.13 6.28
N VAL A 504 5.85 6.71 7.07
CA VAL A 504 6.21 7.45 8.29
C VAL A 504 5.43 6.86 9.44
N TYR A 505 6.14 6.35 10.44
CA TYR A 505 5.57 5.86 11.69
C TYR A 505 6.16 6.65 12.85
N VAL A 506 5.40 6.79 13.91
CA VAL A 506 5.88 7.33 15.17
C VAL A 506 5.77 6.28 16.27
N SER A 507 6.62 6.38 17.28
CA SER A 507 6.59 5.49 18.43
C SER A 507 6.72 6.27 19.74
N THR A 508 6.18 5.71 20.83
CA THR A 508 6.40 6.21 22.19
C THR A 508 7.76 5.76 22.73
N GLU A 509 8.16 6.30 23.86
CA GLU A 509 9.41 5.91 24.55
C GLU A 509 9.38 4.47 25.08
N ARG A 510 8.19 3.91 25.20
CA ARG A 510 7.98 2.55 25.71
C ARG A 510 8.50 1.45 24.78
N VAL A 511 8.78 1.76 23.52
CA VAL A 511 9.27 0.76 22.55
C VAL A 511 10.62 1.13 21.98
N SER A 512 11.39 0.10 21.65
CA SER A 512 12.70 0.20 20.99
C SER A 512 12.72 -0.62 19.69
N GLY A 513 13.74 -0.40 18.86
CA GLY A 513 13.94 -1.18 17.65
C GLY A 513 12.90 -0.98 16.55
N ALA A 514 12.01 0.01 16.69
CA ALA A 514 11.05 0.34 15.65
C ALA A 514 11.78 0.75 14.36
N SER A 515 11.53 0.03 13.28
CA SER A 515 12.13 0.28 11.98
C SER A 515 11.17 -0.10 10.85
N ILE A 516 11.34 0.56 9.72
CA ILE A 516 10.51 0.37 8.53
C ILE A 516 11.38 -0.23 7.43
N GLY A 517 10.77 -1.03 6.59
CA GLY A 517 11.40 -1.60 5.41
C GLY A 517 10.53 -1.42 4.16
N PRO A 518 10.90 -2.07 3.06
CA PRO A 518 10.18 -1.96 1.78
C PRO A 518 8.69 -2.30 1.84
N PHE A 519 8.27 -3.08 2.85
CA PHE A 519 6.89 -3.55 3.02
C PHE A 519 6.22 -3.01 4.30
N GLY A 520 6.69 -1.88 4.83
CA GLY A 520 6.16 -1.26 6.04
C GLY A 520 6.94 -1.62 7.30
N LEU A 521 6.25 -1.63 8.43
CA LEU A 521 6.86 -1.78 9.75
C LEU A 521 7.43 -3.18 9.99
N ARG A 522 8.66 -3.28 10.52
CA ARG A 522 9.30 -4.54 10.90
C ARG A 522 8.86 -4.99 12.29
N LEU A 523 7.64 -5.53 12.37
CA LEU A 523 6.95 -5.84 13.62
C LEU A 523 7.73 -6.74 14.57
N ALA A 524 8.45 -7.75 14.06
CA ALA A 524 9.24 -8.67 14.88
C ALA A 524 10.48 -8.02 15.53
N GLY A 525 10.95 -6.88 15.00
CA GLY A 525 12.12 -6.16 15.53
C GLY A 525 11.78 -5.20 16.67
N ILE A 526 10.50 -4.90 16.90
CA ILE A 526 10.07 -3.98 17.93
C ILE A 526 10.10 -4.68 19.30
N GLY A 527 10.88 -4.12 20.22
CA GLY A 527 10.94 -4.53 21.62
C GLY A 527 10.22 -3.54 22.52
N VAL A 528 10.13 -3.86 23.79
CA VAL A 528 9.60 -3.00 24.86
C VAL A 528 10.74 -2.67 25.78
N GLU A 529 10.90 -1.38 26.09
CA GLU A 529 11.85 -0.92 27.10
C GLU A 529 11.41 -1.42 28.49
N PRO A 530 12.36 -1.80 29.36
CA PRO A 530 12.07 -2.33 30.70
C PRO A 530 11.28 -1.38 31.58
#